data_59fc04d577226a0f09459c551203c012
#
_entry.id   59fc04d577226a0f09459c551203c012
#
_cell.length_a   1.000
_cell.length_b   1.000
_cell.length_c   1.000
_cell.angle_alpha   90.00
_cell.angle_beta   90.00
_cell.angle_gamma   90.00
#
_symmetry.space_group_name_H-M   'P 1'
#
loop_
_entity.id
_entity.type
_entity.pdbx_description
1 polymer ?
#
loop_
_entity_poly.entity_id
_entity_poly.type
_entity_poly.pdbx_seq_one_letter_code
_entity_poly.pdbx_strand_id
1 'polypeptide(L)'
;VIAHIAAAGEGRGRVVLWLGSSARPNASAIDAAMLLARAYESEVESVFIEDRQVFDFAEFPFARVIDQVGEGRRALPRASLEREMRFMGAALQRQVADAARRAEIPFSTRVVRDDPLSAVANVCAEKGPWNVVTIAEPFGAGDEKRLAQVFASVIDTTGVVIAGPLARRTQGPVVAAVEHFERVGPMLKAAGRLAAVTGGDVRLMLIGSRPEEIGWLEGEVRLLLGESNNTAIETVLAASGDAVPVAEAVRRHKGGFLLAQYGGQVVSAETSLRPLASALECPLLLVR
;
A
#
# COMPACT_ATOMS: atom_id res chain seq x y z
N VAL A 1 -4.98 -12.00 -12.60
CA VAL A 1 -5.33 -10.65 -12.15
C VAL A 1 -4.22 -9.66 -12.51
N ILE A 2 -2.95 -9.95 -12.17
CA ILE A 2 -1.80 -9.08 -12.55
C ILE A 2 -1.62 -9.02 -14.08
N ALA A 3 -1.90 -10.11 -14.80
CA ALA A 3 -1.85 -10.13 -16.27
C ALA A 3 -2.85 -9.15 -16.92
N HIS A 4 -3.97 -8.87 -16.25
CA HIS A 4 -4.98 -7.94 -16.74
C HIS A 4 -4.62 -6.46 -16.59
N ILE A 5 -3.80 -6.07 -15.60
CA ILE A 5 -3.29 -4.69 -15.51
C ILE A 5 -2.56 -4.31 -16.82
N ALA A 6 -2.12 -5.31 -17.58
CA ALA A 6 -1.31 -5.15 -18.77
C ALA A 6 -2.07 -5.19 -20.10
N ALA A 7 -3.31 -5.66 -20.14
CA ALA A 7 -4.04 -5.93 -21.38
C ALA A 7 -5.21 -4.97 -21.66
N ALA A 8 -5.64 -4.18 -20.64
CA ALA A 8 -6.84 -3.37 -20.79
C ALA A 8 -6.52 -1.99 -21.38
N GLY A 9 -6.65 -1.87 -22.70
CA GLY A 9 -6.67 -0.60 -23.43
C GLY A 9 -7.94 0.24 -23.24
N GLU A 10 -8.88 -0.14 -22.40
CA GLU A 10 -10.20 0.53 -22.32
C GLU A 10 -10.67 0.92 -20.90
N GLY A 11 -9.85 0.77 -19.88
CA GLY A 11 -10.20 1.24 -18.53
C GLY A 11 -8.94 1.63 -17.80
N ARG A 12 -8.54 2.90 -17.87
CA ARG A 12 -7.45 3.40 -17.03
C ARG A 12 -7.86 3.22 -15.58
N GLY A 13 -7.14 2.36 -14.86
CA GLY A 13 -7.28 2.23 -13.43
C GLY A 13 -6.94 3.54 -12.73
N ARG A 14 -7.17 3.59 -11.43
CA ARG A 14 -6.76 4.76 -10.63
C ARG A 14 -6.05 4.33 -9.37
N VAL A 15 -5.25 5.23 -8.85
CA VAL A 15 -4.65 5.12 -7.53
C VAL A 15 -5.52 5.90 -6.56
N VAL A 16 -6.18 5.18 -5.65
CA VAL A 16 -7.01 5.76 -4.58
C VAL A 16 -6.13 5.97 -3.36
N LEU A 17 -5.80 7.21 -3.07
CA LEU A 17 -5.06 7.55 -1.85
C LEU A 17 -6.04 7.80 -0.71
N TRP A 18 -6.12 6.86 0.19
CA TRP A 18 -6.95 6.96 1.39
C TRP A 18 -6.25 7.85 2.43
N LEU A 19 -6.92 8.93 2.81
CA LEU A 19 -6.51 9.83 3.86
C LEU A 19 -7.48 9.68 5.04
N GLY A 20 -6.95 9.34 6.19
CA GLY A 20 -7.73 9.20 7.43
C GLY A 20 -7.64 10.44 8.33
N SER A 21 -8.55 10.51 9.30
CA SER A 21 -8.58 11.56 10.31
C SER A 21 -7.49 11.44 11.37
N SER A 22 -6.91 10.25 11.53
CA SER A 22 -5.97 9.92 12.61
C SER A 22 -4.50 9.98 12.20
N ALA A 23 -4.21 10.11 10.91
CA ALA A 23 -2.84 10.01 10.42
C ALA A 23 -2.40 11.23 9.61
N ARG A 24 -1.22 11.71 9.95
CA ARG A 24 -0.47 12.54 9.01
C ARG A 24 0.03 11.63 7.89
N PRO A 25 -0.31 11.88 6.63
CA PRO A 25 0.19 11.04 5.55
C PRO A 25 1.70 11.05 5.61
N ASN A 26 2.27 9.87 5.64
CA ASN A 26 3.69 9.70 5.42
C ASN A 26 4.00 10.19 4.00
N ALA A 27 4.99 11.05 3.84
CA ALA A 27 5.40 11.54 2.52
C ALA A 27 5.62 10.39 1.53
N SER A 28 6.15 9.27 2.02
CA SER A 28 6.36 8.05 1.22
C SER A 28 5.08 7.44 0.64
N ALA A 29 3.94 7.58 1.32
CA ALA A 29 2.66 7.08 0.77
C ALA A 29 2.19 7.94 -0.40
N ILE A 30 2.36 9.25 -0.30
CA ILE A 30 2.06 10.17 -1.40
C ILE A 30 3.00 9.91 -2.57
N ASP A 31 4.30 9.80 -2.32
CA ASP A 31 5.29 9.51 -3.35
C ASP A 31 5.03 8.15 -4.01
N ALA A 32 4.70 7.12 -3.23
CA ALA A 32 4.32 5.81 -3.75
C ALA A 32 3.08 5.87 -4.64
N ALA A 33 2.05 6.62 -4.25
CA ALA A 33 0.85 6.82 -5.06
C ALA A 33 1.19 7.50 -6.40
N MET A 34 2.05 8.52 -6.39
CA MET A 34 2.49 9.20 -7.60
C MET A 34 3.30 8.27 -8.52
N LEU A 35 4.24 7.50 -7.96
CA LEU A 35 5.04 6.55 -8.73
C LEU A 35 4.18 5.45 -9.36
N LEU A 36 3.20 4.92 -8.62
CA LEU A 36 2.24 3.95 -9.17
C LEU A 36 1.39 4.55 -10.28
N ALA A 37 0.86 5.75 -10.07
CA ALA A 37 0.07 6.42 -11.08
C ALA A 37 0.86 6.63 -12.38
N ARG A 38 2.14 6.99 -12.29
CA ARG A 38 3.03 7.09 -13.45
C ARG A 38 3.31 5.72 -14.09
N ALA A 39 3.62 4.70 -13.28
CA ALA A 39 3.94 3.36 -13.77
C ALA A 39 2.78 2.68 -14.52
N TYR A 40 1.55 3.05 -14.15
CA TYR A 40 0.32 2.49 -14.74
C TYR A 40 -0.48 3.51 -15.56
N GLU A 41 0.08 4.68 -15.86
CA GLU A 41 -0.57 5.76 -16.62
C GLU A 41 -1.98 6.09 -16.09
N SER A 42 -2.12 6.11 -14.75
CA SER A 42 -3.38 6.24 -14.03
C SER A 42 -3.55 7.64 -13.45
N GLU A 43 -4.77 7.99 -13.10
CA GLU A 43 -5.05 9.18 -12.27
C GLU A 43 -4.89 8.85 -10.77
N VAL A 44 -4.69 9.88 -9.96
CA VAL A 44 -4.74 9.78 -8.48
C VAL A 44 -6.03 10.42 -7.99
N GLU A 45 -6.79 9.69 -7.19
CA GLU A 45 -7.91 10.24 -6.45
C GLU A 45 -7.60 10.23 -4.94
N SER A 46 -7.53 11.40 -4.33
CA SER A 46 -7.35 11.52 -2.89
C SER A 46 -8.72 11.54 -2.21
N VAL A 47 -8.95 10.56 -1.35
CA VAL A 47 -10.20 10.40 -0.62
C VAL A 47 -9.94 10.67 0.86
N PHE A 48 -10.41 11.81 1.35
CA PHE A 48 -10.41 12.10 2.77
C PHE A 48 -11.68 11.54 3.40
N ILE A 49 -11.53 10.60 4.32
CA ILE A 49 -12.64 9.93 4.97
C ILE A 49 -12.82 10.48 6.37
N GLU A 50 -13.96 11.14 6.57
CA GLU A 50 -14.46 11.54 7.88
C GLU A 50 -15.19 10.33 8.48
N ASP A 51 -14.53 9.60 9.40
CA ASP A 51 -15.11 8.41 10.04
C ASP A 51 -16.38 8.78 10.80
N ARG A 52 -17.51 8.24 10.35
CA ARG A 52 -18.82 8.49 10.91
C ARG A 52 -18.88 8.15 12.40
N GLN A 53 -18.21 7.10 12.83
CA GLN A 53 -18.22 6.66 14.23
C GLN A 53 -17.63 7.73 15.18
N VAL A 54 -16.65 8.52 14.70
CA VAL A 54 -16.07 9.60 15.50
C VAL A 54 -17.10 10.73 15.72
N PHE A 55 -17.92 11.01 14.71
CA PHE A 55 -19.00 12.02 14.84
C PHE A 55 -20.13 11.51 15.72
N ASP A 56 -20.53 10.25 15.56
CA ASP A 56 -21.56 9.63 16.39
C ASP A 56 -21.10 9.61 17.86
N PHE A 57 -19.82 9.31 18.13
CA PHE A 57 -19.23 9.37 19.46
C PHE A 57 -19.27 10.79 20.06
N ALA A 58 -19.02 11.81 19.25
CA ALA A 58 -19.04 13.20 19.72
C ALA A 58 -20.45 13.71 20.16
N GLU A 59 -21.51 13.00 19.79
CA GLU A 59 -22.87 13.31 20.22
C GLU A 59 -23.17 12.86 21.66
N PHE A 60 -22.36 11.96 22.23
CA PHE A 60 -22.57 11.53 23.60
C PHE A 60 -22.16 12.60 24.61
N PRO A 61 -23.00 12.88 25.64
CA PRO A 61 -22.72 13.93 26.64
C PRO A 61 -21.44 13.72 27.46
N PHE A 62 -20.96 12.49 27.53
CA PHE A 62 -19.76 12.12 28.25
C PHE A 62 -18.49 12.12 27.36
N ALA A 63 -18.63 12.36 26.06
CA ALA A 63 -17.46 12.42 25.16
C ALA A 63 -16.51 13.54 25.58
N ARG A 64 -15.24 13.21 25.71
CA ARG A 64 -14.18 14.13 26.11
C ARG A 64 -12.96 13.97 25.24
N VAL A 65 -12.33 15.09 24.91
CA VAL A 65 -11.00 15.11 24.34
C VAL A 65 -9.98 15.12 25.48
N ILE A 66 -9.00 14.24 25.39
CA ILE A 66 -7.83 14.25 26.27
C ILE A 66 -6.68 14.85 25.46
N ASP A 67 -6.14 15.96 25.93
CA ASP A 67 -4.97 16.55 25.33
C ASP A 67 -3.73 15.71 25.72
N GLN A 68 -2.93 15.34 24.72
CA GLN A 68 -1.70 14.56 24.95
C GLN A 68 -0.61 15.35 25.72
N VAL A 69 -0.70 16.64 25.75
CA VAL A 69 0.31 17.55 26.33
C VAL A 69 -0.16 18.15 27.67
N GLY A 70 -1.44 18.03 28.00
CA GLY A 70 -2.01 18.61 29.21
C GLY A 70 -3.05 17.71 29.85
N GLU A 71 -3.21 17.79 31.16
CA GLU A 71 -4.20 17.03 31.96
C GLU A 71 -5.65 17.49 31.72
N GLY A 72 -5.89 18.30 30.68
CA GLY A 72 -7.18 18.90 30.39
C GLY A 72 -8.16 17.93 29.72
N ARG A 73 -9.24 17.59 30.44
CA ARG A 73 -10.41 16.94 29.84
C ARG A 73 -11.43 17.99 29.43
N ARG A 74 -11.61 18.21 28.12
CA ARG A 74 -12.64 19.14 27.62
C ARG A 74 -13.76 18.39 26.89
N ALA A 75 -14.95 18.95 26.88
CA ALA A 75 -16.04 18.45 26.04
C ALA A 75 -15.58 18.48 24.57
N LEU A 76 -16.07 17.50 23.78
CA LEU A 76 -15.85 17.43 22.34
C LEU A 76 -17.11 17.94 21.60
N PRO A 77 -17.24 19.25 21.36
CA PRO A 77 -18.38 19.75 20.62
C PRO A 77 -18.27 19.32 19.15
N ARG A 78 -19.32 18.74 18.60
CA ARG A 78 -19.39 18.30 17.20
C ARG A 78 -18.94 19.37 16.22
N ALA A 79 -19.35 20.64 16.41
CA ALA A 79 -18.95 21.75 15.56
C ALA A 79 -17.44 22.02 15.57
N SER A 80 -16.76 21.75 16.67
CA SER A 80 -15.30 21.86 16.77
C SER A 80 -14.62 20.72 16.02
N LEU A 81 -15.10 19.50 16.20
CA LEU A 81 -14.64 18.32 15.46
C LEU A 81 -14.79 18.51 13.95
N GLU A 82 -15.95 18.99 13.49
CA GLU A 82 -16.20 19.26 12.06
C GLU A 82 -15.24 20.29 11.47
N ARG A 83 -14.91 21.33 12.23
CA ARG A 83 -13.93 22.34 11.78
C ARG A 83 -12.52 21.76 11.71
N GLU A 84 -12.11 21.02 12.72
CA GLU A 84 -10.79 20.37 12.76
C GLU A 84 -10.63 19.37 11.60
N MET A 85 -11.64 18.54 11.36
CA MET A 85 -11.65 17.56 10.26
C MET A 85 -11.56 18.25 8.90
N ARG A 86 -12.37 19.29 8.64
CA ARG A 86 -12.30 20.05 7.39
C ARG A 86 -10.94 20.70 7.18
N PHE A 87 -10.37 21.31 8.23
CA PHE A 87 -9.06 21.94 8.15
C PHE A 87 -7.98 20.92 7.83
N MET A 88 -7.98 19.79 8.53
CA MET A 88 -7.05 18.70 8.32
C MET A 88 -7.19 18.10 6.92
N GLY A 89 -8.42 17.75 6.51
CA GLY A 89 -8.69 17.22 5.18
C GLY A 89 -8.22 18.15 4.06
N ALA A 90 -8.53 19.45 4.18
CA ALA A 90 -8.07 20.45 3.21
C ALA A 90 -6.56 20.61 3.17
N ALA A 91 -5.85 20.49 4.31
CA ALA A 91 -4.41 20.55 4.36
C ALA A 91 -3.77 19.33 3.67
N LEU A 92 -4.28 18.12 3.96
CA LEU A 92 -3.81 16.87 3.36
C LEU A 92 -4.06 16.84 1.85
N GLN A 93 -5.25 17.21 1.42
CA GLN A 93 -5.59 17.27 0.00
C GLN A 93 -4.72 18.26 -0.77
N ARG A 94 -4.40 19.42 -0.18
CA ARG A 94 -3.44 20.36 -0.79
C ARG A 94 -2.06 19.75 -0.95
N GLN A 95 -1.57 19.04 0.06
CA GLN A 95 -0.26 18.37 0.00
C GLN A 95 -0.21 17.35 -1.15
N VAL A 96 -1.28 16.55 -1.31
CA VAL A 96 -1.38 15.57 -2.40
C VAL A 96 -1.50 16.27 -3.76
N ALA A 97 -2.32 17.33 -3.86
CA ALA A 97 -2.47 18.12 -5.07
C ALA A 97 -1.15 18.75 -5.53
N ASP A 98 -0.33 19.22 -4.58
CA ASP A 98 0.99 19.77 -4.89
C ASP A 98 1.95 18.69 -5.39
N ALA A 99 1.89 17.49 -4.82
CA ALA A 99 2.67 16.34 -5.29
C ALA A 99 2.24 15.91 -6.70
N ALA A 100 0.93 15.79 -6.95
CA ALA A 100 0.38 15.44 -8.26
C ALA A 100 0.76 16.44 -9.34
N ARG A 101 0.67 17.75 -9.04
CA ARG A 101 1.11 18.81 -9.97
C ARG A 101 2.60 18.71 -10.31
N ARG A 102 3.47 18.48 -9.31
CA ARG A 102 4.91 18.31 -9.56
C ARG A 102 5.21 17.07 -10.39
N ALA A 103 4.40 16.03 -10.25
CA ALA A 103 4.55 14.78 -10.98
C ALA A 103 3.82 14.77 -12.35
N GLU A 104 3.08 15.85 -12.68
CA GLU A 104 2.24 15.97 -13.87
C GLU A 104 1.19 14.85 -14.01
N ILE A 105 0.60 14.45 -12.87
CA ILE A 105 -0.39 13.37 -12.79
C ILE A 105 -1.79 13.97 -12.69
N PRO A 106 -2.78 13.47 -13.47
CA PRO A 106 -4.18 13.83 -13.30
C PRO A 106 -4.65 13.52 -11.88
N PHE A 107 -5.35 14.48 -11.26
CA PHE A 107 -5.67 14.41 -9.85
C PHE A 107 -7.08 14.89 -9.56
N SER A 108 -7.76 14.16 -8.67
CA SER A 108 -9.06 14.55 -8.11
C SER A 108 -9.08 14.42 -6.59
N THR A 109 -9.99 15.14 -5.95
CA THR A 109 -10.17 15.10 -4.49
C THR A 109 -11.61 14.81 -4.13
N ARG A 110 -11.79 14.01 -3.08
CA ARG A 110 -13.11 13.70 -2.53
C ARG A 110 -13.06 13.75 -1.00
N VAL A 111 -14.12 14.22 -0.40
CA VAL A 111 -14.39 14.10 1.04
C VAL A 111 -15.63 13.24 1.20
N VAL A 112 -15.55 12.20 2.00
CA VAL A 112 -16.65 11.27 2.27
C VAL A 112 -16.82 11.13 3.78
N ARG A 113 -18.07 11.23 4.25
CA ARG A 113 -18.40 10.90 5.65
C ARG A 113 -19.14 9.59 5.69
N ASP A 114 -18.42 8.52 6.04
CA ASP A 114 -18.96 7.16 6.09
C ASP A 114 -18.06 6.26 6.96
N ASP A 115 -18.45 4.98 7.06
CA ASP A 115 -17.51 3.95 7.50
C ASP A 115 -16.33 3.87 6.52
N PRO A 116 -15.08 3.88 7.01
CA PRO A 116 -13.92 3.97 6.13
C PRO A 116 -13.81 2.88 5.07
N LEU A 117 -14.16 1.65 5.41
CA LEU A 117 -14.07 0.54 4.46
C LEU A 117 -15.15 0.62 3.39
N SER A 118 -16.37 0.97 3.81
CA SER A 118 -17.49 1.18 2.89
C SER A 118 -17.21 2.32 1.93
N ALA A 119 -16.63 3.42 2.43
CA ALA A 119 -16.25 4.55 1.60
C ALA A 119 -15.22 4.17 0.53
N VAL A 120 -14.15 3.45 0.90
CA VAL A 120 -13.11 2.99 -0.04
C VAL A 120 -13.71 2.01 -1.07
N ALA A 121 -14.53 1.06 -0.62
CA ALA A 121 -15.18 0.09 -1.50
C ALA A 121 -16.06 0.79 -2.54
N ASN A 122 -16.91 1.72 -2.11
CA ASN A 122 -17.78 2.49 -3.00
C ASN A 122 -16.98 3.30 -4.03
N VAL A 123 -15.92 3.97 -3.57
CA VAL A 123 -15.03 4.72 -4.47
C VAL A 123 -14.36 3.82 -5.49
N CYS A 124 -13.89 2.64 -5.11
CA CYS A 124 -13.28 1.68 -6.04
C CYS A 124 -14.28 1.11 -7.04
N ALA A 125 -15.51 0.83 -6.63
CA ALA A 125 -16.55 0.28 -7.49
C ALA A 125 -17.01 1.24 -8.61
N GLU A 126 -16.88 2.55 -8.43
CA GLU A 126 -17.34 3.55 -9.39
C GLU A 126 -16.62 3.53 -10.74
N LYS A 127 -15.35 3.14 -10.78
CA LYS A 127 -14.51 3.21 -11.99
C LYS A 127 -13.91 1.86 -12.43
N GLY A 128 -14.49 0.78 -11.97
CA GLY A 128 -14.11 -0.56 -12.41
C GLY A 128 -12.92 -1.17 -11.66
N PRO A 129 -12.47 -2.37 -12.09
CA PRO A 129 -11.71 -3.30 -11.25
C PRO A 129 -10.21 -3.00 -11.11
N TRP A 130 -9.70 -1.93 -11.70
CA TRP A 130 -8.26 -1.67 -11.78
C TRP A 130 -7.81 -0.56 -10.82
N ASN A 131 -8.16 -0.70 -9.55
CA ASN A 131 -7.78 0.29 -8.55
C ASN A 131 -6.63 -0.20 -7.69
N VAL A 132 -5.72 0.71 -7.33
CA VAL A 132 -4.70 0.48 -6.30
C VAL A 132 -4.99 1.42 -5.14
N VAL A 133 -5.28 0.84 -3.97
CA VAL A 133 -5.52 1.62 -2.75
C VAL A 133 -4.20 1.87 -2.04
N THR A 134 -3.87 3.13 -1.79
CA THR A 134 -2.69 3.50 -1.00
C THR A 134 -3.13 3.93 0.39
N ILE A 135 -2.59 3.28 1.40
CA ILE A 135 -2.86 3.54 2.81
C ILE A 135 -1.65 4.24 3.43
N ALA A 136 -1.88 5.42 3.96
CA ALA A 136 -0.86 6.27 4.56
C ALA A 136 -0.92 6.23 6.09
N GLU A 137 -0.87 5.05 6.70
CA GLU A 137 -1.13 4.99 8.14
C GLU A 137 -0.12 4.20 8.94
N PRO A 138 0.20 4.67 10.17
CA PRO A 138 0.71 3.75 11.17
C PRO A 138 -0.44 2.81 11.58
N PHE A 139 -0.21 1.51 11.45
CA PHE A 139 -1.14 0.50 11.91
C PHE A 139 -1.33 0.58 13.42
N GLY A 140 -2.52 1.01 13.89
CA GLY A 140 -2.95 0.86 15.27
C GLY A 140 -3.34 -0.57 15.61
N ALA A 141 -3.48 -0.87 16.89
CA ALA A 141 -3.96 -2.18 17.37
C ALA A 141 -5.44 -2.38 16.98
N GLY A 142 -5.72 -2.91 15.86
CA GLY A 142 -7.07 -3.10 15.29
C GLY A 142 -7.11 -2.91 13.78
N ASP A 143 -6.10 -2.26 13.21
CA ASP A 143 -6.04 -1.97 11.79
C ASP A 143 -5.62 -3.19 10.96
N GLU A 144 -5.05 -4.21 11.58
CA GLU A 144 -4.72 -5.49 10.94
C GLU A 144 -5.96 -6.18 10.34
N LYS A 145 -7.06 -6.18 11.11
CA LYS A 145 -8.34 -6.68 10.62
C LYS A 145 -8.88 -5.82 9.48
N ARG A 146 -8.65 -4.50 9.51
CA ARG A 146 -9.08 -3.58 8.46
C ARG A 146 -8.38 -3.86 7.13
N LEU A 147 -7.10 -4.21 7.14
CA LEU A 147 -6.39 -4.52 5.91
C LEU A 147 -6.90 -5.79 5.23
N ALA A 148 -7.09 -6.86 6.01
CA ALA A 148 -7.74 -8.07 5.51
C ALA A 148 -9.15 -7.75 4.99
N GLN A 149 -9.87 -6.87 5.68
CA GLN A 149 -11.18 -6.40 5.27
C GLN A 149 -11.12 -5.55 3.99
N VAL A 150 -10.08 -4.70 3.78
CA VAL A 150 -9.91 -3.98 2.52
C VAL A 150 -9.80 -4.96 1.35
N PHE A 151 -8.96 -5.99 1.45
CA PHE A 151 -8.87 -7.00 0.40
C PHE A 151 -10.12 -7.85 0.24
N ALA A 152 -10.87 -8.11 1.32
CA ALA A 152 -12.10 -8.89 1.28
C ALA A 152 -13.28 -8.07 0.72
N SER A 153 -13.40 -6.79 1.11
CA SER A 153 -14.54 -5.93 0.82
C SER A 153 -14.38 -5.13 -0.47
N VAL A 154 -13.14 -4.80 -0.85
CA VAL A 154 -12.85 -4.03 -2.06
C VAL A 154 -12.52 -5.00 -3.19
N ILE A 155 -13.55 -5.61 -3.77
CA ILE A 155 -13.43 -6.59 -4.86
C ILE A 155 -12.74 -5.98 -6.10
N ASP A 156 -12.98 -4.70 -6.33
CA ASP A 156 -12.45 -3.93 -7.46
C ASP A 156 -11.04 -3.36 -7.22
N THR A 157 -10.31 -3.91 -6.27
CA THR A 157 -8.92 -3.54 -6.01
C THR A 157 -7.95 -4.58 -6.54
N THR A 158 -7.00 -4.15 -7.36
CA THR A 158 -5.91 -4.99 -7.89
C THR A 158 -4.74 -5.08 -6.93
N GLY A 159 -4.57 -4.08 -6.09
CA GLY A 159 -3.50 -4.05 -5.10
C GLY A 159 -3.70 -3.01 -4.01
N VAL A 160 -2.95 -3.17 -2.93
CA VAL A 160 -2.90 -2.21 -1.82
C VAL A 160 -1.45 -1.84 -1.53
N VAL A 161 -1.18 -0.55 -1.49
CA VAL A 161 0.12 -0.03 -1.05
C VAL A 161 0.06 0.36 0.40
N ILE A 162 1.07 -0.04 1.12
CA ILE A 162 1.25 0.28 2.53
C ILE A 162 2.59 0.97 2.71
N ALA A 163 2.57 2.20 3.17
CA ALA A 163 3.76 2.90 3.61
C ALA A 163 3.83 2.86 5.13
N GLY A 164 4.64 1.97 5.66
CA GLY A 164 4.84 1.83 7.10
C GLY A 164 5.56 3.04 7.74
N PRO A 165 5.70 3.07 9.07
CA PRO A 165 6.27 4.23 9.79
C PRO A 165 7.74 4.49 9.47
N LEU A 166 8.48 3.48 9.04
CA LEU A 166 9.88 3.59 8.62
C LEU A 166 10.06 3.80 7.12
N ALA A 167 8.99 3.69 6.32
CA ALA A 167 9.05 3.87 4.88
C ALA A 167 9.44 5.31 4.54
N ARG A 168 10.66 5.50 4.05
CA ARG A 168 11.22 6.80 3.64
C ARG A 168 11.86 6.73 2.27
N ARG A 169 12.04 5.52 1.74
CA ARG A 169 12.72 5.28 0.48
C ARG A 169 11.70 4.83 -0.56
N THR A 170 11.59 5.59 -1.63
CA THR A 170 10.77 5.27 -2.81
C THR A 170 11.63 5.17 -4.07
N GLN A 171 12.95 5.41 -3.92
CA GLN A 171 13.96 5.29 -4.95
C GLN A 171 14.84 4.06 -4.68
N GLY A 172 15.28 3.39 -5.73
CA GLY A 172 16.12 2.20 -5.63
C GLY A 172 15.49 0.96 -6.31
N PRO A 173 16.10 -0.21 -6.14
CA PRO A 173 15.61 -1.45 -6.74
C PRO A 173 14.17 -1.76 -6.31
N VAL A 174 13.40 -2.31 -7.25
CA VAL A 174 12.09 -2.87 -6.97
C VAL A 174 12.27 -4.36 -6.69
N VAL A 175 11.97 -4.76 -5.46
CA VAL A 175 12.11 -6.15 -5.00
C VAL A 175 10.78 -6.86 -5.17
N ALA A 176 10.74 -7.92 -5.96
CA ALA A 176 9.56 -8.76 -6.14
C ALA A 176 9.72 -10.06 -5.34
N ALA A 177 8.93 -10.21 -4.29
CA ALA A 177 8.87 -11.42 -3.48
C ALA A 177 8.00 -12.47 -4.18
N VAL A 178 8.58 -13.61 -4.50
CA VAL A 178 7.93 -14.69 -5.25
C VAL A 178 8.03 -15.99 -4.45
N GLU A 179 6.89 -16.62 -4.24
CA GLU A 179 6.73 -17.86 -3.49
C GLU A 179 6.35 -19.04 -4.38
N HIS A 180 5.79 -18.76 -5.56
CA HIS A 180 5.31 -19.77 -6.51
C HIS A 180 5.74 -19.42 -7.93
N PHE A 181 6.13 -20.43 -8.70
CA PHE A 181 6.68 -20.26 -10.06
C PHE A 181 5.72 -19.53 -11.01
N GLU A 182 4.43 -19.81 -10.96
CA GLU A 182 3.41 -19.18 -11.80
C GLU A 182 3.27 -17.66 -11.57
N ARG A 183 3.79 -17.16 -10.46
CA ARG A 183 3.78 -15.73 -10.13
C ARG A 183 5.00 -14.97 -10.65
N VAL A 184 6.04 -15.65 -11.06
CA VAL A 184 7.30 -15.00 -11.52
C VAL A 184 7.03 -14.00 -12.65
N GLY A 185 6.38 -14.42 -13.72
CA GLY A 185 6.10 -13.56 -14.87
C GLY A 185 5.27 -12.31 -14.53
N PRO A 186 4.09 -12.48 -13.91
CA PRO A 186 3.28 -11.34 -13.45
C PRO A 186 4.00 -10.39 -12.50
N MET A 187 4.74 -10.91 -11.53
CA MET A 187 5.49 -10.10 -10.56
C MET A 187 6.64 -9.34 -11.21
N LEU A 188 7.40 -9.97 -12.10
CA LEU A 188 8.45 -9.30 -12.89
C LEU A 188 7.88 -8.17 -13.75
N LYS A 189 6.75 -8.40 -14.40
CA LYS A 189 6.10 -7.38 -15.21
C LYS A 189 5.66 -6.17 -14.38
N ALA A 190 5.06 -6.40 -13.21
CA ALA A 190 4.66 -5.34 -12.30
C ALA A 190 5.89 -4.58 -11.75
N ALA A 191 6.92 -5.32 -11.32
CA ALA A 191 8.16 -4.74 -10.83
C ALA A 191 8.89 -3.94 -11.91
N GLY A 192 8.95 -4.45 -13.15
CA GLY A 192 9.58 -3.77 -14.28
C GLY A 192 8.94 -2.43 -14.61
N ARG A 193 7.61 -2.33 -14.53
CA ARG A 193 6.91 -1.04 -14.72
C ARG A 193 7.27 -0.02 -13.65
N LEU A 194 7.31 -0.44 -12.38
CA LEU A 194 7.74 0.42 -11.29
C LEU A 194 9.22 0.81 -11.43
N ALA A 195 10.08 -0.13 -11.75
CA ALA A 195 11.50 0.10 -11.95
C ALA A 195 11.77 1.12 -13.06
N ALA A 196 11.03 1.06 -14.16
CA ALA A 196 11.14 2.02 -15.26
C ALA A 196 10.86 3.47 -14.82
N VAL A 197 9.98 3.67 -13.82
CA VAL A 197 9.63 5.01 -13.31
C VAL A 197 10.57 5.45 -12.19
N THR A 198 11.02 4.51 -11.35
CA THR A 198 11.92 4.81 -10.22
C THR A 198 13.40 4.91 -10.67
N GLY A 199 13.71 4.45 -11.88
CA GLY A 199 15.09 4.36 -12.38
C GLY A 199 15.92 3.27 -11.68
N GLY A 200 15.26 2.34 -10.98
CA GLY A 200 15.90 1.23 -10.27
C GLY A 200 15.90 -0.07 -11.07
N ASP A 201 16.67 -1.04 -10.58
CA ASP A 201 16.67 -2.40 -11.13
C ASP A 201 15.53 -3.23 -10.53
N VAL A 202 15.14 -4.30 -11.22
CA VAL A 202 14.28 -5.33 -10.65
C VAL A 202 15.13 -6.41 -9.97
N ARG A 203 14.74 -6.81 -8.77
CA ARG A 203 15.34 -7.92 -8.03
C ARG A 203 14.26 -8.93 -7.66
N LEU A 204 14.55 -10.19 -7.92
CA LEU A 204 13.70 -11.29 -7.49
C LEU A 204 14.16 -11.80 -6.13
N MET A 205 13.24 -11.90 -5.20
CA MET A 205 13.42 -12.53 -3.92
C MET A 205 12.55 -13.81 -3.89
N LEU A 206 13.19 -14.96 -3.99
CA LEU A 206 12.50 -16.25 -3.93
C LEU A 206 12.38 -16.68 -2.47
N ILE A 207 11.16 -16.94 -2.04
CA ILE A 207 10.84 -17.22 -0.65
C ILE A 207 10.25 -18.62 -0.52
N GLY A 208 10.70 -19.35 0.47
CA GLY A 208 10.17 -20.65 0.81
C GLY A 208 10.49 -21.03 2.25
N SER A 209 9.77 -22.01 2.77
CA SER A 209 9.92 -22.50 4.13
C SER A 209 10.99 -23.59 4.24
N ARG A 210 11.37 -24.23 3.12
CA ARG A 210 12.34 -25.33 3.05
C ARG A 210 13.38 -25.09 1.96
N PRO A 211 14.64 -25.50 2.19
CA PRO A 211 15.72 -25.32 1.21
C PRO A 211 15.43 -26.01 -0.13
N GLU A 212 14.78 -27.18 -0.11
CA GLU A 212 14.49 -27.97 -1.31
C GLU A 212 13.45 -27.23 -2.19
N GLU A 213 12.45 -26.60 -1.58
CA GLU A 213 11.44 -25.80 -2.29
C GLU A 213 12.07 -24.61 -3.00
N ILE A 214 12.94 -23.89 -2.29
CA ILE A 214 13.63 -22.73 -2.84
C ILE A 214 14.59 -23.16 -3.95
N GLY A 215 15.34 -24.24 -3.77
CA GLY A 215 16.28 -24.75 -4.78
C GLY A 215 15.58 -25.14 -6.08
N TRP A 216 14.41 -25.79 -5.97
CA TRP A 216 13.59 -26.11 -7.13
C TRP A 216 13.09 -24.82 -7.80
N LEU A 217 12.51 -23.90 -7.02
CA LEU A 217 11.98 -22.63 -7.54
C LEU A 217 13.08 -21.81 -8.23
N GLU A 218 14.26 -21.74 -7.63
CA GLU A 218 15.40 -21.03 -8.21
C GLU A 218 15.82 -21.64 -9.55
N GLY A 219 15.87 -22.98 -9.65
CA GLY A 219 16.18 -23.69 -10.88
C GLY A 219 15.21 -23.34 -12.00
N GLU A 220 13.90 -23.43 -11.74
CA GLU A 220 12.86 -23.08 -12.71
C GLU A 220 12.88 -21.61 -13.13
N VAL A 221 13.12 -20.70 -12.18
CA VAL A 221 13.22 -19.27 -12.47
C VAL A 221 14.44 -18.97 -13.34
N ARG A 222 15.60 -19.59 -13.07
CA ARG A 222 16.79 -19.40 -13.89
C ARG A 222 16.58 -19.90 -15.32
N LEU A 223 15.90 -21.04 -15.48
CA LEU A 223 15.52 -21.57 -16.80
C LEU A 223 14.58 -20.60 -17.54
N LEU A 224 13.57 -20.06 -16.85
CA LEU A 224 12.62 -19.10 -17.43
C LEU A 224 13.30 -17.82 -17.89
N LEU A 225 14.22 -17.28 -17.09
CA LEU A 225 14.90 -16.03 -17.40
C LEU A 225 15.95 -16.15 -18.49
N GLY A 226 16.53 -17.34 -18.64
CA GLY A 226 17.63 -17.59 -19.57
C GLY A 226 18.94 -16.91 -19.16
N GLU A 227 20.04 -17.28 -19.82
CA GLU A 227 21.39 -16.80 -19.49
C GLU A 227 21.61 -15.29 -19.77
N SER A 228 20.79 -14.70 -20.63
CA SER A 228 20.94 -13.29 -21.03
C SER A 228 20.27 -12.31 -20.07
N ASN A 229 19.51 -12.79 -19.09
CA ASN A 229 18.79 -11.91 -18.18
C ASN A 229 19.63 -11.60 -16.94
N ASN A 230 19.95 -10.31 -16.74
CA ASN A 230 20.75 -9.83 -15.62
C ASN A 230 19.92 -9.53 -14.35
N THR A 231 18.70 -10.11 -14.22
CA THR A 231 17.89 -9.94 -13.02
C THR A 231 18.56 -10.61 -11.82
N ALA A 232 18.89 -9.86 -10.80
CA ALA A 232 19.46 -10.39 -9.58
C ALA A 232 18.42 -11.25 -8.84
N ILE A 233 18.80 -12.46 -8.48
CA ILE A 233 17.98 -13.41 -7.71
C ILE A 233 18.61 -13.58 -6.33
N GLU A 234 17.81 -13.41 -5.28
CA GLU A 234 18.16 -13.78 -3.91
C GLU A 234 17.15 -14.79 -3.37
N THR A 235 17.64 -15.76 -2.62
CA THR A 235 16.80 -16.76 -1.95
C THR A 235 16.70 -16.43 -0.47
N VAL A 236 15.49 -16.48 0.08
CA VAL A 236 15.21 -16.18 1.49
C VAL A 236 14.41 -17.32 2.11
N LEU A 237 14.97 -17.95 3.13
CA LEU A 237 14.25 -18.89 3.98
C LEU A 237 13.42 -18.10 5.00
N ALA A 238 12.11 -18.25 4.93
CA ALA A 238 11.19 -17.63 5.88
C ALA A 238 10.02 -18.57 6.17
N ALA A 239 9.68 -18.73 7.43
CA ALA A 239 8.44 -19.40 7.81
C ALA A 239 7.22 -18.49 7.45
N SER A 240 6.04 -19.09 7.36
CA SER A 240 4.83 -18.33 7.09
C SER A 240 4.65 -17.20 8.12
N GLY A 241 4.50 -15.97 7.63
CA GLY A 241 4.34 -14.77 8.45
C GLY A 241 5.63 -14.28 9.12
N ASP A 242 6.80 -14.90 8.86
CA ASP A 242 8.07 -14.39 9.39
C ASP A 242 8.56 -13.21 8.54
N ALA A 243 8.30 -12.02 9.04
CA ALA A 243 8.63 -10.76 8.38
C ALA A 243 10.13 -10.40 8.44
N VAL A 244 10.88 -10.93 9.42
CA VAL A 244 12.24 -10.47 9.72
C VAL A 244 13.20 -10.77 8.59
N PRO A 245 13.34 -12.04 8.08
CA PRO A 245 14.27 -12.35 7.01
C PRO A 245 13.97 -11.57 5.73
N VAL A 246 12.68 -11.37 5.43
CA VAL A 246 12.21 -10.63 4.25
C VAL A 246 12.59 -9.15 4.36
N ALA A 247 12.29 -8.51 5.49
CA ALA A 247 12.62 -7.10 5.69
C ALA A 247 14.14 -6.85 5.68
N GLU A 248 14.93 -7.76 6.24
CA GLU A 248 16.39 -7.68 6.20
C GLU A 248 16.94 -7.82 4.78
N ALA A 249 16.42 -8.75 3.98
CA ALA A 249 16.79 -8.89 2.58
C ALA A 249 16.48 -7.62 1.78
N VAL A 250 15.28 -7.07 1.92
CA VAL A 250 14.90 -5.80 1.26
C VAL A 250 15.83 -4.66 1.69
N ARG A 251 16.22 -4.61 2.96
CA ARG A 251 17.14 -3.59 3.48
C ARG A 251 18.54 -3.73 2.88
N ARG A 252 19.08 -4.97 2.79
CA ARG A 252 20.39 -5.23 2.14
C ARG A 252 20.42 -4.72 0.70
N HIS A 253 19.32 -4.88 -0.01
CA HIS A 253 19.18 -4.39 -1.38
C HIS A 253 18.92 -2.90 -1.49
N LYS A 254 18.69 -2.21 -0.38
CA LYS A 254 18.25 -0.81 -0.38
C LYS A 254 16.99 -0.62 -1.24
N GLY A 255 16.04 -1.57 -1.15
CA GLY A 255 14.83 -1.58 -1.97
C GLY A 255 14.04 -0.28 -1.89
N GLY A 256 13.58 0.20 -3.03
CA GLY A 256 12.66 1.34 -3.14
C GLY A 256 11.19 0.93 -3.04
N PHE A 257 10.90 -0.31 -3.39
CA PHE A 257 9.59 -0.97 -3.25
C PHE A 257 9.76 -2.46 -2.97
N LEU A 258 8.86 -3.00 -2.15
CA LEU A 258 8.65 -4.44 -2.04
C LEU A 258 7.30 -4.78 -2.67
N LEU A 259 7.27 -5.70 -3.63
CA LEU A 259 6.06 -6.32 -4.14
C LEU A 259 5.89 -7.68 -3.50
N ALA A 260 4.72 -7.99 -2.96
CA ALA A 260 4.40 -9.30 -2.40
C ALA A 260 2.96 -9.71 -2.76
N GLN A 261 2.70 -11.00 -2.76
CA GLN A 261 1.35 -11.53 -2.97
C GLN A 261 0.57 -11.50 -1.66
N TYR A 262 -0.66 -11.01 -1.69
CA TYR A 262 -1.60 -11.15 -0.58
C TYR A 262 -2.14 -12.58 -0.53
N GLY A 263 -2.15 -13.19 0.65
CA GLY A 263 -2.56 -14.59 0.84
C GLY A 263 -1.43 -15.61 0.62
N GLY A 264 -0.20 -15.16 0.39
CA GLY A 264 1.00 -16.00 0.30
C GLY A 264 1.62 -16.32 1.66
N GLN A 265 2.83 -16.87 1.65
CA GLN A 265 3.58 -17.20 2.88
C GLN A 265 4.04 -15.95 3.62
N VAL A 266 4.54 -14.94 2.89
CA VAL A 266 5.03 -13.67 3.47
C VAL A 266 3.89 -12.86 4.06
N VAL A 267 2.77 -12.80 3.34
CA VAL A 267 1.59 -12.03 3.71
C VAL A 267 0.38 -12.94 3.67
N SER A 268 0.24 -13.76 4.68
CA SER A 268 -0.94 -14.61 4.84
C SER A 268 -2.17 -13.79 5.25
N ALA A 269 -3.36 -14.27 4.85
CA ALA A 269 -4.62 -13.64 5.28
C ALA A 269 -4.86 -13.76 6.79
N GLU A 270 -4.17 -14.68 7.45
CA GLU A 270 -4.33 -15.00 8.89
C GLU A 270 -3.25 -14.35 9.77
N THR A 271 -2.13 -13.92 9.17
CA THR A 271 -1.00 -13.34 9.91
C THR A 271 -1.04 -11.82 9.89
N SER A 272 -0.52 -11.23 10.97
CA SER A 272 -0.36 -9.79 11.06
C SER A 272 0.63 -9.28 10.01
N LEU A 273 0.22 -8.28 9.25
CA LEU A 273 1.07 -7.56 8.31
C LEU A 273 1.96 -6.51 8.99
N ARG A 274 1.60 -6.13 10.21
CA ARG A 274 2.26 -5.07 10.96
C ARG A 274 3.77 -5.28 11.13
N PRO A 275 4.27 -6.47 11.49
CA PRO A 275 5.72 -6.70 11.63
C PRO A 275 6.47 -6.37 10.36
N LEU A 276 5.97 -6.82 9.19
CA LEU A 276 6.59 -6.54 7.91
C LEU A 276 6.53 -5.04 7.56
N ALA A 277 5.32 -4.46 7.57
CA ALA A 277 5.14 -3.06 7.23
C ALA A 277 5.91 -2.11 8.16
N SER A 278 6.07 -2.46 9.44
CA SER A 278 6.83 -1.65 10.39
C SER A 278 8.35 -1.80 10.27
N ALA A 279 8.84 -2.92 9.71
CA ALA A 279 10.26 -3.18 9.53
C ALA A 279 10.80 -2.65 8.18
N LEU A 280 9.92 -2.42 7.20
CA LEU A 280 10.31 -1.96 5.88
C LEU A 280 10.62 -0.45 5.86
N GLU A 281 11.72 -0.10 5.20
CA GLU A 281 12.11 1.28 4.92
C GLU A 281 11.55 1.82 3.59
N CYS A 282 10.83 0.98 2.86
CA CYS A 282 10.19 1.29 1.59
C CYS A 282 8.70 0.89 1.62
N PRO A 283 7.87 1.43 0.70
CA PRO A 283 6.49 1.00 0.54
C PRO A 283 6.37 -0.47 0.15
N LEU A 284 5.35 -1.14 0.66
CA LEU A 284 4.94 -2.50 0.33
C LEU A 284 3.73 -2.44 -0.60
N LEU A 285 3.86 -2.97 -1.81
CA LEU A 285 2.74 -3.19 -2.73
C LEU A 285 2.28 -4.64 -2.61
N LEU A 286 1.10 -4.84 -2.06
CA LEU A 286 0.41 -6.12 -2.04
C LEU A 286 -0.44 -6.27 -3.29
N VAL A 287 -0.29 -7.38 -3.98
CA VAL A 287 -1.05 -7.73 -5.18
C VAL A 287 -1.87 -9.00 -4.94
N ARG A 288 -3.03 -9.11 -5.60
CA ARG A 288 -3.85 -10.33 -5.57
C ARG A 288 -3.30 -11.42 -6.43
#